data_fc3caa4ae18fc448c1f3da777ee8396c
#
_entry.id   fc3caa4ae18fc448c1f3da777ee8396c
#
_cell.length_a   1.000
_cell.length_b   1.000
_cell.length_c   1.000
_cell.angle_alpha   90.00
_cell.angle_beta   90.00
_cell.angle_gamma   90.00
#
_symmetry.space_group_name_H-M   'P 1'
#
loop_
_entity.id
_entity.type
_entity.pdbx_description
1 polymer ?
#
loop_
_entity_poly.entity_id
_entity_poly.type
_entity_poly.pdbx_seq_one_letter_code
_entity_poly.pdbx_strand_id
1 'polypeptide(L)'
;VQELNRDLTVAALRVYRDREHRASTYLDANAATGVRGVRAAAEGWDATLCDVDREAVERCRANLARNDLEGEVVHRDANALMHERPFDVVDVDPFGTPMPFADAACRSATGLLCVTATDTAPLCGAHFESGVRSYWTVPRNTEYHAEMGLRVLLSATIRTAARYDLAATPVCSHATKHYVRTYLTLESGARAADDRIDELGYVHHCEHCLRREHEHGLIANPPERCPACGEGIQTAGPIWLGKPADEAFLGDLEAAVDDGMGTAEEARSLLGTLRAELPTPTHYDQHRLCKRWGRSAAAMDEFLDRLRRAGYEASRTHYGGTTFKTRASVAEIREATAAD
;
A
#
# COMPACT_ATOMS: atom_id res chain seq x y z
N VAL A 1 -16.44 8.71 -3.11
CA VAL A 1 -15.11 8.71 -3.73
C VAL A 1 -14.22 7.60 -3.19
N GLN A 2 -14.23 7.20 -1.95
CA GLN A 2 -13.41 6.11 -1.38
C GLN A 2 -14.26 4.90 -0.93
N GLU A 3 -15.30 4.55 -1.66
CA GLU A 3 -16.20 3.46 -1.28
C GLU A 3 -15.48 2.11 -1.31
N LEU A 4 -14.72 1.84 -2.35
CA LEU A 4 -13.86 0.65 -2.44
C LEU A 4 -12.92 0.51 -1.23
N ASN A 5 -12.26 1.60 -0.81
CA ASN A 5 -11.39 1.59 0.38
C ASN A 5 -12.16 1.17 1.65
N ARG A 6 -13.40 1.66 1.79
CA ARG A 6 -14.25 1.31 2.94
C ARG A 6 -14.78 -0.12 2.89
N ASP A 7 -15.15 -0.60 1.70
CA ASP A 7 -15.60 -1.99 1.50
C ASP A 7 -14.45 -2.97 1.81
N LEU A 8 -13.24 -2.70 1.29
CA LEU A 8 -12.06 -3.49 1.62
C LEU A 8 -11.70 -3.43 3.11
N THR A 9 -11.93 -2.29 3.78
CA THR A 9 -11.73 -2.20 5.24
C THR A 9 -12.68 -3.11 5.99
N VAL A 10 -13.97 -3.14 5.62
CA VAL A 10 -14.95 -4.06 6.24
C VAL A 10 -14.52 -5.52 6.03
N ALA A 11 -14.15 -5.89 4.81
CA ALA A 11 -13.63 -7.24 4.54
C ALA A 11 -12.39 -7.56 5.38
N ALA A 12 -11.45 -6.61 5.52
CA ALA A 12 -10.24 -6.78 6.34
C ALA A 12 -10.56 -6.95 7.84
N LEU A 13 -11.55 -6.22 8.34
CA LEU A 13 -12.02 -6.36 9.73
C LEU A 13 -12.65 -7.73 9.99
N ARG A 14 -13.43 -8.28 9.04
CA ARG A 14 -13.99 -9.63 9.12
C ARG A 14 -12.87 -10.68 9.16
N VAL A 15 -11.95 -10.63 8.18
CA VAL A 15 -10.82 -11.57 8.11
C VAL A 15 -9.93 -11.49 9.33
N TYR A 16 -9.65 -10.28 9.81
CA TYR A 16 -8.80 -10.11 10.98
C TYR A 16 -9.45 -10.69 12.23
N ARG A 17 -10.76 -10.50 12.46
CA ARG A 17 -11.49 -11.07 13.58
C ARG A 17 -11.55 -12.60 13.52
N ASP A 18 -11.70 -13.17 12.33
CA ASP A 18 -11.72 -14.63 12.15
C ASP A 18 -10.37 -15.26 12.49
N ARG A 19 -9.28 -14.53 12.29
CA ARG A 19 -7.92 -14.96 12.65
C ARG A 19 -7.57 -14.68 14.12
N GLU A 20 -8.08 -13.57 14.66
CA GLU A 20 -7.80 -13.08 16.01
C GLU A 20 -9.11 -12.95 16.81
N HIS A 21 -9.66 -14.07 17.28
CA HIS A 21 -10.98 -14.14 17.94
C HIS A 21 -11.14 -13.29 19.20
N ARG A 22 -10.06 -12.75 19.75
CA ARG A 22 -10.08 -11.85 20.91
C ARG A 22 -10.13 -10.37 20.51
N ALA A 23 -9.89 -10.06 19.23
CA ALA A 23 -9.93 -8.70 18.75
C ALA A 23 -11.37 -8.15 18.78
N SER A 24 -11.56 -7.01 19.42
CA SER A 24 -12.86 -6.38 19.60
C SER A 24 -12.87 -4.88 19.42
N THR A 25 -11.75 -4.20 19.65
CA THR A 25 -11.67 -2.73 19.65
C THR A 25 -11.14 -2.17 18.33
N TYR A 26 -11.84 -1.15 17.82
CA TYR A 26 -11.49 -0.46 16.57
C TYR A 26 -11.44 1.05 16.78
N LEU A 27 -10.38 1.69 16.31
CA LEU A 27 -10.25 3.15 16.29
C LEU A 27 -10.32 3.70 14.87
N ASP A 28 -11.30 4.57 14.60
CA ASP A 28 -11.33 5.50 13.47
C ASP A 28 -10.63 6.80 13.91
N ALA A 29 -9.34 6.94 13.61
CA ALA A 29 -8.49 8.00 14.17
C ALA A 29 -8.74 9.38 13.55
N ASN A 30 -9.33 9.44 12.35
CA ASN A 30 -9.64 10.67 11.61
C ASN A 30 -11.07 10.57 11.07
N ALA A 31 -12.05 10.49 11.96
CA ALA A 31 -13.38 9.98 11.67
C ALA A 31 -14.20 10.82 10.68
N ALA A 32 -14.02 12.15 10.63
CA ALA A 32 -14.75 13.07 9.75
C ALA A 32 -16.28 12.89 9.82
N THR A 33 -16.87 12.09 8.92
CA THR A 33 -18.31 11.75 8.97
C THR A 33 -18.61 10.49 9.80
N GLY A 34 -17.57 9.80 10.28
CA GLY A 34 -17.68 8.55 11.05
C GLY A 34 -18.01 7.33 10.23
N VAL A 35 -18.01 7.41 8.89
CA VAL A 35 -18.49 6.31 8.04
C VAL A 35 -17.70 5.01 8.22
N ARG A 36 -16.41 5.06 8.54
CA ARG A 36 -15.59 3.87 8.84
C ARG A 36 -15.95 3.27 10.19
N GLY A 37 -15.97 4.10 11.24
CA GLY A 37 -16.36 3.67 12.58
C GLY A 37 -17.79 3.15 12.65
N VAL A 38 -18.74 3.80 11.96
CA VAL A 38 -20.14 3.32 11.84
C VAL A 38 -20.18 1.93 11.18
N ARG A 39 -19.43 1.72 10.10
CA ARG A 39 -19.36 0.39 9.45
C ARG A 39 -18.68 -0.66 10.31
N ALA A 40 -17.64 -0.29 11.05
CA ALA A 40 -16.99 -1.18 12.02
C ALA A 40 -17.97 -1.56 13.13
N ALA A 41 -18.74 -0.60 13.68
CA ALA A 41 -19.78 -0.86 14.68
C ALA A 41 -20.86 -1.79 14.13
N ALA A 42 -21.29 -1.61 12.87
CA ALA A 42 -22.24 -2.49 12.19
C ALA A 42 -21.74 -3.95 12.06
N GLU A 43 -20.42 -4.13 11.96
CA GLU A 43 -19.78 -5.44 11.99
C GLU A 43 -19.59 -5.96 13.45
N GLY A 44 -20.05 -5.23 14.46
CA GLY A 44 -19.98 -5.62 15.88
C GLY A 44 -18.64 -5.33 16.54
N TRP A 45 -17.85 -4.38 16.02
CA TRP A 45 -16.66 -3.87 16.71
C TRP A 45 -17.05 -2.86 17.78
N ASP A 46 -16.34 -2.86 18.90
CA ASP A 46 -16.34 -1.76 19.87
C ASP A 46 -15.59 -0.57 19.25
N ALA A 47 -16.35 0.25 18.52
CA ALA A 47 -15.81 1.30 17.67
C ALA A 47 -15.66 2.62 18.42
N THR A 48 -14.45 3.16 18.41
CA THR A 48 -14.14 4.52 18.85
C THR A 48 -13.91 5.41 17.62
N LEU A 49 -14.67 6.49 17.50
CA LEU A 49 -14.58 7.47 16.44
C LEU A 49 -13.98 8.76 17.00
N CYS A 50 -12.79 9.14 16.54
CA CYS A 50 -12.05 10.29 17.06
C CYS A 50 -11.88 11.35 15.97
N ASP A 51 -12.19 12.59 16.30
CA ASP A 51 -11.88 13.75 15.46
C ASP A 51 -11.58 14.97 16.31
N VAL A 52 -10.75 15.88 15.79
CA VAL A 52 -10.43 17.16 16.40
C VAL A 52 -11.47 18.24 16.06
N ASP A 53 -12.25 18.01 14.99
CA ASP A 53 -13.32 18.93 14.58
C ASP A 53 -14.64 18.57 15.28
N ARG A 54 -15.18 19.55 16.00
CA ARG A 54 -16.44 19.41 16.72
C ARG A 54 -17.62 19.06 15.81
N GLU A 55 -17.68 19.62 14.61
CA GLU A 55 -18.76 19.30 13.66
C GLU A 55 -18.64 17.87 13.14
N ALA A 56 -17.42 17.35 12.94
CA ALA A 56 -17.17 15.96 12.60
C ALA A 56 -17.67 15.04 13.73
N VAL A 57 -17.36 15.36 14.98
CA VAL A 57 -17.81 14.61 16.16
C VAL A 57 -19.35 14.57 16.24
N GLU A 58 -20.05 15.69 15.99
CA GLU A 58 -21.51 15.74 15.97
C GLU A 58 -22.08 14.88 14.83
N ARG A 59 -21.45 14.90 13.65
CA ARG A 59 -21.80 14.03 12.51
C ARG A 59 -21.63 12.55 12.85
N CYS A 60 -20.53 12.17 13.50
CA CYS A 60 -20.29 10.79 13.95
C CYS A 60 -21.43 10.31 14.86
N ARG A 61 -21.79 11.10 15.89
CA ARG A 61 -22.89 10.77 16.81
C ARG A 61 -24.23 10.61 16.07
N ALA A 62 -24.53 11.56 15.18
CA ALA A 62 -25.76 11.51 14.38
C ALA A 62 -25.81 10.28 13.46
N ASN A 63 -24.69 9.88 12.87
CA ASN A 63 -24.62 8.73 11.98
C ASN A 63 -24.69 7.40 12.75
N LEU A 64 -24.09 7.26 13.92
CA LEU A 64 -24.31 6.10 14.79
C LEU A 64 -25.78 5.98 15.19
N ALA A 65 -26.38 7.07 15.70
CA ALA A 65 -27.79 7.07 16.11
C ALA A 65 -28.76 6.79 14.95
N ARG A 66 -28.48 7.28 13.74
CA ARG A 66 -29.31 7.01 12.54
C ARG A 66 -29.34 5.53 12.16
N ASN A 67 -28.30 4.79 12.49
CA ASN A 67 -28.17 3.37 12.17
C ASN A 67 -28.43 2.46 13.38
N ASP A 68 -28.94 3.01 14.49
CA ASP A 68 -29.16 2.28 15.75
C ASP A 68 -27.93 1.53 16.22
N LEU A 69 -26.75 2.14 16.09
CA LEU A 69 -25.47 1.57 16.46
C LEU A 69 -24.87 2.28 17.68
N GLU A 70 -24.19 1.51 18.52
CA GLU A 70 -23.40 2.02 19.61
C GLU A 70 -21.95 2.22 19.19
N GLY A 71 -21.27 3.19 19.82
CA GLY A 71 -19.86 3.49 19.61
C GLY A 71 -19.46 4.71 20.43
N GLU A 72 -18.19 4.75 20.80
CA GLU A 72 -17.63 5.91 21.51
C GLU A 72 -17.27 7.02 20.52
N VAL A 73 -17.70 8.24 20.74
CA VAL A 73 -17.31 9.40 19.90
C VAL A 73 -16.54 10.41 20.73
N VAL A 74 -15.28 10.59 20.39
CA VAL A 74 -14.30 11.37 21.15
C VAL A 74 -13.91 12.64 20.39
N HIS A 75 -14.11 13.79 21.02
CA HIS A 75 -13.65 15.10 20.51
C HIS A 75 -12.23 15.35 21.03
N ARG A 76 -11.21 14.96 20.27
CA ARG A 76 -9.84 15.01 20.74
C ARG A 76 -8.83 14.93 19.58
N ASP A 77 -7.58 15.31 19.83
CA ASP A 77 -6.46 14.96 18.97
C ASP A 77 -6.22 13.45 18.98
N ALA A 78 -6.17 12.85 17.79
CA ALA A 78 -6.03 11.41 17.63
C ALA A 78 -4.70 10.88 18.19
N ASN A 79 -3.60 11.64 18.07
CA ASN A 79 -2.32 11.26 18.65
C ASN A 79 -2.41 11.16 20.18
N ALA A 80 -3.04 12.15 20.82
CA ALA A 80 -3.23 12.13 22.27
C ALA A 80 -4.03 10.91 22.72
N LEU A 81 -5.12 10.55 22.00
CA LEU A 81 -5.91 9.37 22.31
C LEU A 81 -5.10 8.08 22.11
N MET A 82 -4.39 7.94 20.99
CA MET A 82 -3.57 6.78 20.68
C MET A 82 -2.39 6.58 21.65
N HIS A 83 -1.85 7.65 22.23
CA HIS A 83 -0.83 7.53 23.29
C HIS A 83 -1.39 7.09 24.66
N GLU A 84 -2.69 7.23 24.89
CA GLU A 84 -3.30 6.89 26.18
C GLU A 84 -3.83 5.47 26.25
N ARG A 85 -4.30 4.92 25.13
CA ARG A 85 -4.87 3.57 25.13
C ARG A 85 -4.61 2.80 23.85
N PRO A 86 -4.45 1.47 23.96
CA PRO A 86 -4.33 0.58 22.81
C PRO A 86 -5.70 0.25 22.20
N PHE A 87 -5.66 -0.19 20.90
CA PHE A 87 -6.79 -0.77 20.18
C PHE A 87 -6.30 -1.98 19.38
N ASP A 88 -7.16 -2.97 19.17
CA ASP A 88 -6.82 -4.13 18.34
C ASP A 88 -6.62 -3.73 16.88
N VAL A 89 -7.43 -2.78 16.41
CA VAL A 89 -7.33 -2.21 15.07
C VAL A 89 -7.28 -0.69 15.15
N VAL A 90 -6.29 -0.09 14.50
CA VAL A 90 -6.21 1.36 14.32
C VAL A 90 -6.29 1.69 12.83
N ASP A 91 -7.24 2.55 12.45
CA ASP A 91 -7.42 3.05 11.08
C ASP A 91 -7.07 4.55 11.02
N VAL A 92 -6.03 4.86 10.24
CA VAL A 92 -5.52 6.21 10.00
C VAL A 92 -5.83 6.61 8.56
N ASP A 93 -6.82 7.48 8.37
CA ASP A 93 -7.27 7.95 7.03
C ASP A 93 -7.41 9.49 6.99
N PRO A 94 -6.32 10.24 7.18
CA PRO A 94 -6.35 11.70 7.13
C PRO A 94 -6.39 12.22 5.69
N PHE A 95 -6.70 13.49 5.52
CA PHE A 95 -6.36 14.19 4.29
C PHE A 95 -4.85 14.38 4.17
N GLY A 96 -4.26 14.00 3.04
CA GLY A 96 -2.83 14.13 2.78
C GLY A 96 -2.00 12.98 3.32
N THR A 97 -0.92 13.31 4.03
CA THR A 97 0.01 12.32 4.58
C THR A 97 -0.45 11.77 5.93
N PRO A 98 -0.39 10.44 6.14
CA PRO A 98 -0.68 9.83 7.45
C PRO A 98 0.49 9.94 8.44
N MET A 99 1.65 10.39 8.00
CA MET A 99 2.88 10.34 8.81
C MET A 99 2.82 11.12 10.13
N PRO A 100 2.05 12.22 10.27
CA PRO A 100 1.86 12.87 11.57
C PRO A 100 1.18 11.99 12.64
N PHE A 101 0.49 10.94 12.23
CA PHE A 101 -0.22 10.00 13.11
C PHE A 101 0.50 8.66 13.27
N ALA A 102 1.48 8.36 12.39
CA ALA A 102 2.08 7.04 12.28
C ALA A 102 2.76 6.57 13.56
N ASP A 103 3.44 7.46 14.28
CA ASP A 103 4.13 7.15 15.54
C ASP A 103 3.16 6.68 16.62
N ALA A 104 2.13 7.47 16.89
CA ALA A 104 1.10 7.14 17.86
C ALA A 104 0.29 5.91 17.44
N ALA A 105 -0.02 5.78 16.14
CA ALA A 105 -0.75 4.64 15.60
C ALA A 105 0.01 3.32 15.77
N CYS A 106 1.31 3.28 15.48
CA CYS A 106 2.14 2.10 15.71
C CYS A 106 2.18 1.67 17.17
N ARG A 107 2.15 2.61 18.11
CA ARG A 107 2.14 2.32 19.56
C ARG A 107 0.78 1.88 20.08
N SER A 108 -0.30 2.37 19.47
CA SER A 108 -1.68 2.10 19.89
C SER A 108 -2.22 0.81 19.31
N ALA A 109 -1.91 0.49 18.05
CA ALA A 109 -2.38 -0.72 17.41
C ALA A 109 -1.69 -1.95 17.99
N THR A 110 -2.48 -2.92 18.48
CA THR A 110 -1.96 -4.16 19.04
C THR A 110 -1.99 -5.31 18.04
N GLY A 111 -2.66 -5.13 16.90
CA GLY A 111 -2.81 -6.20 15.92
C GLY A 111 -2.86 -5.75 14.47
N LEU A 112 -3.86 -4.99 14.06
CA LEU A 112 -4.00 -4.53 12.67
C LEU A 112 -3.87 -3.01 12.59
N LEU A 113 -2.93 -2.54 11.79
CA LEU A 113 -2.78 -1.13 11.44
C LEU A 113 -3.21 -0.89 9.99
N CYS A 114 -4.18 -0.01 9.81
CA CYS A 114 -4.71 0.38 8.52
C CYS A 114 -4.29 1.83 8.22
N VAL A 115 -3.64 2.07 7.09
CA VAL A 115 -3.10 3.40 6.75
C VAL A 115 -3.49 3.81 5.34
N THR A 116 -4.06 5.00 5.21
CA THR A 116 -4.33 5.64 3.91
C THR A 116 -3.47 6.89 3.74
N ALA A 117 -2.90 7.06 2.57
CA ALA A 117 -2.27 8.30 2.14
C ALA A 117 -2.93 8.83 0.85
N THR A 118 -3.29 10.11 0.84
CA THR A 118 -3.90 10.77 -0.34
C THR A 118 -2.98 11.80 -0.99
N ASP A 119 -1.82 12.07 -0.43
CA ASP A 119 -0.78 12.94 -0.98
C ASP A 119 0.11 12.18 -1.99
N THR A 120 -0.52 11.66 -3.05
CA THR A 120 0.15 10.82 -4.05
C THR A 120 1.31 11.51 -4.76
N ALA A 121 1.26 12.84 -4.96
CA ALA A 121 2.33 13.58 -5.63
C ALA A 121 3.67 13.58 -4.84
N PRO A 122 3.71 13.81 -3.52
CA PRO A 122 4.87 13.54 -2.69
C PRO A 122 5.35 12.10 -2.72
N LEU A 123 4.45 11.15 -2.51
CA LEU A 123 4.75 9.72 -2.49
C LEU A 123 5.38 9.22 -3.78
N CYS A 124 4.85 9.66 -4.92
CA CYS A 124 5.32 9.26 -6.25
C CYS A 124 6.56 10.05 -6.73
N GLY A 125 7.08 10.98 -5.94
CA GLY A 125 8.26 11.77 -6.29
C GLY A 125 7.99 12.96 -7.22
N ALA A 126 6.73 13.26 -7.57
CA ALA A 126 6.39 14.44 -8.38
C ALA A 126 6.62 15.74 -7.59
N HIS A 127 6.41 15.70 -6.26
CA HIS A 127 6.79 16.76 -5.32
C HIS A 127 7.91 16.25 -4.41
N PHE A 128 9.12 16.17 -4.97
CA PHE A 128 10.29 15.49 -4.39
C PHE A 128 10.60 15.92 -2.95
N GLU A 129 10.80 17.23 -2.70
CA GLU A 129 11.18 17.72 -1.37
C GLU A 129 10.09 17.45 -0.33
N SER A 130 8.83 17.52 -0.72
CA SER A 130 7.71 17.17 0.14
C SER A 130 7.71 15.67 0.47
N GLY A 131 8.00 14.82 -0.51
CA GLY A 131 8.15 13.39 -0.31
C GLY A 131 9.26 13.07 0.69
N VAL A 132 10.43 13.70 0.52
CA VAL A 132 11.56 13.52 1.45
C VAL A 132 11.18 13.98 2.87
N ARG A 133 10.58 15.16 3.01
CA ARG A 133 10.21 15.69 4.36
C ARG A 133 9.15 14.83 5.05
N SER A 134 8.14 14.37 4.31
CA SER A 134 7.01 13.62 4.91
C SER A 134 7.36 12.17 5.20
N TYR A 135 8.12 11.50 4.32
CA TYR A 135 8.33 10.05 4.38
C TYR A 135 9.76 9.63 4.71
N TRP A 136 10.72 10.58 4.84
CA TRP A 136 12.13 10.28 5.14
C TRP A 136 12.74 9.24 4.20
N THR A 137 12.42 9.34 2.91
CA THR A 137 12.95 8.53 1.84
C THR A 137 13.09 9.37 0.57
N VAL A 138 13.85 8.91 -0.40
CA VAL A 138 14.05 9.58 -1.69
C VAL A 138 13.12 8.93 -2.72
N PRO A 139 11.91 9.50 -2.99
CA PRO A 139 11.05 9.01 -4.04
C PRO A 139 11.57 9.45 -5.42
N ARG A 140 11.20 8.73 -6.49
CA ARG A 140 11.48 9.13 -7.87
C ARG A 140 10.23 9.01 -8.74
N ASN A 141 9.96 10.03 -9.52
CA ASN A 141 8.85 10.04 -10.47
C ASN A 141 9.25 9.26 -11.73
N THR A 142 8.93 7.98 -11.74
CA THR A 142 9.27 7.01 -12.80
C THR A 142 8.00 6.48 -13.47
N GLU A 143 8.14 5.57 -14.45
CA GLU A 143 6.99 4.89 -15.07
C GLU A 143 6.22 4.00 -14.09
N TYR A 144 6.82 3.61 -12.97
CA TYR A 144 6.20 2.86 -11.87
C TYR A 144 5.87 3.75 -10.65
N HIS A 145 5.56 5.02 -10.87
CA HIS A 145 5.33 6.01 -9.82
C HIS A 145 4.23 5.61 -8.83
N ALA A 146 3.17 4.93 -9.27
CA ALA A 146 2.10 4.46 -8.37
C ALA A 146 2.61 3.39 -7.38
N GLU A 147 3.42 2.43 -7.85
CA GLU A 147 4.08 1.45 -7.00
C GLU A 147 5.17 2.09 -6.13
N MET A 148 5.89 3.09 -6.66
CA MET A 148 6.83 3.89 -5.87
C MET A 148 6.12 4.47 -4.64
N GLY A 149 4.96 5.10 -4.82
CA GLY A 149 4.20 5.69 -3.71
C GLY A 149 3.79 4.65 -2.66
N LEU A 150 3.35 3.48 -3.09
CA LEU A 150 2.99 2.39 -2.19
C LEU A 150 4.22 1.91 -1.38
N ARG A 151 5.36 1.70 -2.02
CA ARG A 151 6.59 1.23 -1.38
C ARG A 151 7.21 2.27 -0.46
N VAL A 152 7.06 3.55 -0.77
CA VAL A 152 7.44 4.69 0.09
C VAL A 152 6.60 4.69 1.36
N LEU A 153 5.26 4.57 1.26
CA LEU A 153 4.36 4.52 2.42
C LEU A 153 4.68 3.34 3.32
N LEU A 154 4.86 2.15 2.74
CA LEU A 154 5.23 0.93 3.47
C LEU A 154 6.56 1.12 4.20
N SER A 155 7.60 1.60 3.52
CA SER A 155 8.90 1.87 4.13
C SER A 155 8.80 2.81 5.34
N ALA A 156 8.08 3.92 5.20
CA ALA A 156 7.93 4.89 6.27
C ALA A 156 7.19 4.31 7.47
N THR A 157 6.08 3.58 7.24
CA THR A 157 5.28 2.97 8.31
C THR A 157 6.05 1.85 9.02
N ILE A 158 6.71 0.95 8.26
CA ILE A 158 7.50 -0.17 8.81
C ILE A 158 8.68 0.35 9.66
N ARG A 159 9.40 1.35 9.18
CA ARG A 159 10.50 1.96 9.96
C ARG A 159 9.99 2.66 11.22
N THR A 160 8.80 3.23 11.18
CA THR A 160 8.18 3.83 12.36
C THR A 160 7.83 2.77 13.40
N ALA A 161 7.23 1.66 12.98
CA ALA A 161 6.91 0.53 13.87
C ALA A 161 8.17 -0.10 14.47
N ALA A 162 9.20 -0.31 13.66
CA ALA A 162 10.46 -0.92 14.11
C ALA A 162 11.17 -0.15 15.23
N ARG A 163 10.96 1.18 15.33
CA ARG A 163 11.48 1.99 16.47
C ARG A 163 10.92 1.56 17.83
N TYR A 164 9.86 0.78 17.84
CA TYR A 164 9.18 0.25 19.02
C TYR A 164 9.30 -1.27 19.13
N ASP A 165 10.27 -1.87 18.45
CA ASP A 165 10.43 -3.32 18.37
C ASP A 165 9.17 -4.03 17.84
N LEU A 166 8.45 -3.39 16.91
CA LEU A 166 7.26 -3.92 16.25
C LEU A 166 7.57 -4.28 14.80
N ALA A 167 7.33 -5.52 14.44
CA ALA A 167 7.34 -5.99 13.07
C ALA A 167 5.99 -5.67 12.42
N ALA A 168 5.95 -4.66 11.53
CA ALA A 168 4.78 -4.35 10.73
C ALA A 168 4.87 -5.11 9.40
N THR A 169 4.00 -6.09 9.19
CA THR A 169 4.01 -6.96 8.01
C THR A 169 2.83 -6.61 7.11
N PRO A 170 3.07 -6.20 5.85
CA PRO A 170 1.99 -5.90 4.91
C PRO A 170 1.19 -7.17 4.56
N VAL A 171 -0.12 -7.15 4.79
CA VAL A 171 -1.04 -8.24 4.44
C VAL A 171 -1.93 -7.92 3.24
N CYS A 172 -2.19 -6.63 2.99
CA CYS A 172 -2.83 -6.15 1.77
C CYS A 172 -2.42 -4.69 1.54
N SER A 173 -1.90 -4.39 0.36
CA SER A 173 -1.55 -3.01 -0.01
C SER A 173 -1.87 -2.74 -1.46
N HIS A 174 -2.47 -1.59 -1.75
CA HIS A 174 -2.80 -1.19 -3.11
C HIS A 174 -2.72 0.32 -3.32
N ALA A 175 -2.46 0.72 -4.56
CA ALA A 175 -2.57 2.10 -5.01
C ALA A 175 -3.75 2.19 -5.98
N THR A 176 -4.74 3.01 -5.67
CA THR A 176 -5.98 3.11 -6.46
C THR A 176 -6.30 4.57 -6.72
N LYS A 177 -6.25 4.98 -7.99
CA LYS A 177 -6.58 6.35 -8.45
C LYS A 177 -5.83 7.45 -7.67
N HIS A 178 -6.35 7.88 -6.54
CA HIS A 178 -5.90 9.07 -5.81
C HIS A 178 -5.44 8.77 -4.38
N TYR A 179 -5.25 7.50 -4.02
CA TYR A 179 -4.78 7.13 -2.69
C TYR A 179 -3.96 5.84 -2.73
N VAL A 180 -3.15 5.68 -1.70
CA VAL A 180 -2.46 4.44 -1.36
C VAL A 180 -3.04 3.93 -0.06
N ARG A 181 -3.40 2.65 -0.01
CA ARG A 181 -3.91 1.99 1.20
C ARG A 181 -3.06 0.79 1.53
N THR A 182 -2.76 0.60 2.82
CA THR A 182 -2.07 -0.58 3.33
C THR A 182 -2.71 -1.07 4.62
N TYR A 183 -2.72 -2.38 4.78
CA TYR A 183 -3.09 -3.11 5.98
C TYR A 183 -1.87 -3.88 6.44
N LEU A 184 -1.45 -3.66 7.69
CA LEU A 184 -0.27 -4.29 8.26
C LEU A 184 -0.65 -4.98 9.57
N THR A 185 -0.27 -6.24 9.72
CA THR A 185 -0.29 -6.89 11.04
C THR A 185 0.94 -6.48 11.82
N LEU A 186 0.77 -6.31 13.14
CA LEU A 186 1.83 -5.93 14.07
C LEU A 186 2.18 -7.09 14.98
N GLU A 187 3.45 -7.39 15.10
CA GLU A 187 4.01 -8.39 15.99
C GLU A 187 5.12 -7.77 16.84
N SER A 188 5.10 -7.99 18.16
CA SER A 188 6.14 -7.49 19.06
C SER A 188 7.36 -8.42 19.03
N GLY A 189 8.54 -7.84 18.83
CA GLY A 189 9.81 -8.53 18.85
C GLY A 189 10.90 -7.84 18.03
N ALA A 190 12.00 -7.46 18.68
CA ALA A 190 13.11 -6.75 18.03
C ALA A 190 13.64 -7.50 16.79
N ARG A 191 13.83 -8.84 16.90
CA ARG A 191 14.31 -9.65 15.78
C ARG A 191 13.35 -9.67 14.60
N ALA A 192 12.04 -9.77 14.87
CA ALA A 192 11.03 -9.73 13.83
C ALA A 192 10.97 -8.34 13.17
N ALA A 193 11.19 -7.26 13.94
CA ALA A 193 11.30 -5.91 13.43
C ALA A 193 12.56 -5.75 12.54
N ASP A 194 13.70 -6.29 12.96
CA ASP A 194 14.93 -6.30 12.16
C ASP A 194 14.74 -7.04 10.83
N ASP A 195 14.07 -8.20 10.83
CA ASP A 195 13.73 -8.95 9.61
C ASP A 195 12.87 -8.12 8.63
N ARG A 196 12.03 -7.19 9.14
CA ARG A 196 11.29 -6.25 8.26
C ARG A 196 12.17 -5.13 7.75
N ILE A 197 13.11 -4.64 8.54
CA ILE A 197 14.10 -3.63 8.11
C ILE A 197 15.01 -4.18 7.01
N ASP A 198 15.37 -5.45 7.06
CA ASP A 198 16.22 -6.13 6.05
C ASP A 198 15.54 -6.22 4.66
N GLU A 199 14.21 -6.14 4.61
CA GLU A 199 13.43 -6.06 3.36
C GLU A 199 13.40 -4.65 2.73
N LEU A 200 14.01 -3.65 3.37
CA LEU A 200 14.18 -2.33 2.79
C LEU A 200 15.35 -2.28 1.82
N GLY A 201 15.31 -1.34 0.89
CA GLY A 201 16.41 -1.16 -0.03
C GLY A 201 16.20 -0.06 -1.05
N TYR A 202 16.92 -0.13 -2.13
CA TYR A 202 17.01 0.91 -3.16
C TYR A 202 16.65 0.38 -4.53
N VAL A 203 16.16 1.27 -5.37
CA VAL A 203 15.98 1.03 -6.80
C VAL A 203 16.89 1.97 -7.57
N HIS A 204 17.81 1.40 -8.34
CA HIS A 204 18.69 2.11 -9.26
C HIS A 204 18.07 2.07 -10.66
N HIS A 205 17.57 3.19 -11.12
CA HIS A 205 16.78 3.31 -12.35
C HIS A 205 17.47 4.17 -13.40
N CYS A 206 17.51 3.69 -14.63
CA CYS A 206 17.95 4.45 -15.80
C CYS A 206 16.73 4.90 -16.60
N GLU A 207 16.42 6.20 -16.61
CA GLU A 207 15.29 6.73 -17.39
C GLU A 207 15.49 6.60 -18.91
N HIS A 208 16.74 6.50 -19.36
CA HIS A 208 17.04 6.37 -20.78
C HIS A 208 16.66 5.01 -21.33
N CYS A 209 17.10 3.90 -20.74
CA CYS A 209 16.83 2.56 -21.25
C CYS A 209 15.78 1.78 -20.43
N LEU A 210 15.26 2.37 -19.35
CA LEU A 210 14.30 1.80 -18.41
C LEU A 210 14.82 0.57 -17.63
N ARG A 211 16.13 0.30 -17.69
CA ARG A 211 16.79 -0.67 -16.83
C ARG A 211 16.66 -0.23 -15.38
N ARG A 212 16.41 -1.18 -14.51
CA ARG A 212 16.41 -0.98 -13.05
C ARG A 212 17.02 -2.18 -12.35
N GLU A 213 17.54 -1.91 -11.18
CA GLU A 213 18.14 -2.88 -10.29
C GLU A 213 17.65 -2.61 -8.87
N HIS A 214 17.42 -3.67 -8.10
CA HIS A 214 16.97 -3.61 -6.72
C HIS A 214 18.10 -4.05 -5.81
N GLU A 215 18.43 -3.22 -4.83
CA GLU A 215 19.49 -3.47 -3.86
C GLU A 215 18.90 -3.46 -2.45
N HIS A 216 18.91 -4.61 -1.77
CA HIS A 216 18.51 -4.69 -0.36
C HIS A 216 19.59 -4.10 0.55
N GLY A 217 19.16 -3.52 1.68
CA GLY A 217 20.02 -2.94 2.69
C GLY A 217 19.79 -1.45 2.91
N LEU A 218 20.43 -0.91 3.95
CA LEU A 218 20.23 0.48 4.37
C LEU A 218 21.26 1.47 3.78
N ILE A 219 22.27 0.96 3.07
CA ILE A 219 23.30 1.77 2.43
C ILE A 219 23.24 1.51 0.93
N ALA A 220 22.91 2.57 0.17
CA ALA A 220 22.87 2.48 -1.29
C ALA A 220 24.26 2.39 -1.89
N ASN A 221 24.43 1.52 -2.90
CA ASN A 221 25.65 1.39 -3.66
C ASN A 221 25.35 1.46 -5.19
N PRO A 222 24.86 2.61 -5.69
CA PRO A 222 24.46 2.76 -7.08
C PRO A 222 25.67 2.61 -8.03
N PRO A 223 25.49 2.01 -9.21
CA PRO A 223 26.49 2.07 -10.25
C PRO A 223 26.69 3.53 -10.71
N GLU A 224 27.93 3.89 -11.04
CA GLU A 224 28.26 5.26 -11.49
C GLU A 224 27.48 5.65 -12.76
N ARG A 225 27.32 4.68 -13.67
CA ARG A 225 26.54 4.82 -14.91
C ARG A 225 25.76 3.55 -15.21
N CYS A 226 24.72 3.69 -16.01
CA CYS A 226 23.92 2.54 -16.45
C CYS A 226 24.78 1.53 -17.22
N PRO A 227 24.90 0.28 -16.75
CA PRO A 227 25.74 -0.72 -17.43
C PRO A 227 25.20 -1.14 -18.81
N ALA A 228 23.93 -0.81 -19.14
CA ALA A 228 23.33 -1.16 -20.41
C ALA A 228 23.48 -0.05 -21.50
N CYS A 229 23.53 1.23 -21.11
CA CYS A 229 23.54 2.33 -22.09
C CYS A 229 24.51 3.47 -21.75
N GLY A 230 25.21 3.42 -20.62
CA GLY A 230 26.18 4.45 -20.22
C GLY A 230 25.59 5.75 -19.66
N GLU A 231 24.27 5.88 -19.62
CA GLU A 231 23.57 7.08 -19.13
C GLU A 231 23.53 7.12 -17.59
N GLY A 232 23.09 8.26 -17.03
CA GLY A 232 22.99 8.45 -15.58
C GLY A 232 21.95 7.52 -14.92
N ILE A 233 22.20 7.22 -13.65
CA ILE A 233 21.32 6.43 -12.81
C ILE A 233 20.64 7.35 -11.78
N GLN A 234 19.34 7.14 -11.57
CA GLN A 234 18.60 7.72 -10.45
C GLN A 234 18.38 6.64 -9.38
N THR A 235 18.60 7.02 -8.13
CA THR A 235 18.38 6.13 -6.99
C THR A 235 17.18 6.58 -6.18
N ALA A 236 16.27 5.65 -5.90
CA ALA A 236 15.15 5.83 -4.97
C ALA A 236 15.35 4.94 -3.75
N GLY A 237 14.95 5.42 -2.57
CA GLY A 237 14.99 4.63 -1.35
C GLY A 237 15.49 5.38 -0.10
N PRO A 238 15.55 4.70 1.07
CA PRO A 238 15.14 3.30 1.24
C PRO A 238 13.61 3.15 1.10
N ILE A 239 13.18 2.18 0.29
CA ILE A 239 11.78 1.81 0.09
C ILE A 239 11.56 0.33 0.44
N TRP A 240 10.31 -0.07 0.60
CA TRP A 240 9.96 -1.46 0.80
C TRP A 240 10.18 -2.28 -0.48
N LEU A 241 11.07 -3.28 -0.46
CA LEU A 241 11.32 -4.19 -1.57
C LEU A 241 10.65 -5.56 -1.38
N GLY A 242 10.19 -5.87 -0.17
CA GLY A 242 9.46 -7.09 0.15
C GLY A 242 8.07 -7.17 -0.50
N LYS A 243 7.35 -8.24 -0.19
CA LYS A 243 5.97 -8.45 -0.67
C LYS A 243 5.04 -7.41 -0.08
N PRO A 244 4.17 -6.76 -0.90
CA PRO A 244 3.20 -5.76 -0.41
C PRO A 244 1.90 -6.39 0.12
N ALA A 245 1.75 -7.72 0.02
CA ALA A 245 0.58 -8.45 0.46
C ALA A 245 0.91 -9.91 0.80
N ASP A 246 0.05 -10.53 1.62
CA ASP A 246 0.03 -11.96 1.92
C ASP A 246 -1.03 -12.66 1.08
N GLU A 247 -0.68 -13.74 0.39
CA GLU A 247 -1.56 -14.43 -0.54
C GLU A 247 -2.78 -15.07 0.17
N ALA A 248 -2.57 -15.65 1.35
CA ALA A 248 -3.64 -16.27 2.13
C ALA A 248 -4.61 -15.20 2.65
N PHE A 249 -4.07 -14.07 3.13
CA PHE A 249 -4.91 -12.95 3.57
C PHE A 249 -5.73 -12.36 2.42
N LEU A 250 -5.15 -12.20 1.23
CA LEU A 250 -5.88 -11.73 0.05
C LEU A 250 -6.99 -12.71 -0.37
N GLY A 251 -6.76 -14.03 -0.26
CA GLY A 251 -7.79 -15.05 -0.52
C GLY A 251 -8.96 -14.96 0.44
N ASP A 252 -8.69 -14.79 1.73
CA ASP A 252 -9.71 -14.60 2.75
C ASP A 252 -10.45 -13.25 2.56
N LEU A 253 -9.74 -12.18 2.16
CA LEU A 253 -10.36 -10.89 1.82
C LEU A 253 -11.36 -11.03 0.68
N GLU A 254 -10.98 -11.73 -0.40
CA GLU A 254 -11.84 -11.93 -1.56
C GLU A 254 -13.12 -12.68 -1.17
N ALA A 255 -13.00 -13.70 -0.29
CA ALA A 255 -14.13 -14.45 0.24
C ALA A 255 -15.02 -13.62 1.19
N ALA A 256 -14.45 -12.64 1.91
CA ALA A 256 -15.17 -11.77 2.84
C ALA A 256 -15.93 -10.61 2.15
N VAL A 257 -15.68 -10.36 0.86
CA VAL A 257 -16.45 -9.38 0.08
C VAL A 257 -17.82 -9.95 -0.24
N ASP A 258 -18.87 -9.35 0.30
CA ASP A 258 -20.26 -9.74 0.03
C ASP A 258 -20.93 -8.84 -1.03
N ASP A 259 -22.02 -9.35 -1.65
CA ASP A 259 -22.72 -8.67 -2.72
C ASP A 259 -23.51 -7.42 -2.26
N GLY A 260 -23.67 -7.22 -0.96
CA GLY A 260 -24.25 -6.02 -0.37
C GLY A 260 -23.30 -4.82 -0.34
N MET A 261 -22.00 -5.04 -0.60
CA MET A 261 -21.03 -3.96 -0.71
C MET A 261 -21.18 -3.20 -2.02
N GLY A 262 -21.19 -1.87 -1.96
CA GLY A 262 -21.41 -1.01 -3.14
C GLY A 262 -20.37 -1.16 -4.24
N THR A 263 -19.16 -1.65 -3.90
CA THR A 263 -18.04 -1.88 -4.84
C THR A 263 -17.57 -3.34 -4.87
N ALA A 264 -18.47 -4.30 -4.61
CA ALA A 264 -18.11 -5.72 -4.49
C ALA A 264 -17.38 -6.26 -5.73
N GLU A 265 -17.84 -5.95 -6.93
CA GLU A 265 -17.21 -6.38 -8.19
C GLU A 265 -15.82 -5.76 -8.37
N GLU A 266 -15.67 -4.45 -8.11
CA GLU A 266 -14.38 -3.74 -8.19
C GLU A 266 -13.39 -4.30 -7.14
N ALA A 267 -13.88 -4.61 -5.94
CA ALA A 267 -13.08 -5.19 -4.85
C ALA A 267 -12.57 -6.58 -5.23
N ARG A 268 -13.43 -7.49 -5.70
CA ARG A 268 -13.01 -8.83 -6.15
C ARG A 268 -12.04 -8.77 -7.32
N SER A 269 -12.29 -7.89 -8.30
CA SER A 269 -11.38 -7.68 -9.44
C SER A 269 -9.99 -7.20 -9.00
N LEU A 270 -9.94 -6.25 -8.06
CA LEU A 270 -8.68 -5.76 -7.49
C LEU A 270 -7.95 -6.88 -6.73
N LEU A 271 -8.64 -7.59 -5.84
CA LEU A 271 -8.06 -8.66 -5.02
C LEU A 271 -7.56 -9.82 -5.87
N GLY A 272 -8.33 -10.24 -6.88
CA GLY A 272 -7.90 -11.24 -7.86
C GLY A 272 -6.63 -10.82 -8.61
N THR A 273 -6.53 -9.52 -8.99
CA THR A 273 -5.32 -8.98 -9.63
C THR A 273 -4.13 -9.00 -8.67
N LEU A 274 -4.31 -8.54 -7.42
CA LEU A 274 -3.26 -8.54 -6.40
C LEU A 274 -2.72 -9.95 -6.10
N ARG A 275 -3.59 -10.96 -6.08
CA ARG A 275 -3.20 -12.37 -5.88
C ARG A 275 -2.40 -12.94 -7.04
N ALA A 276 -2.73 -12.53 -8.26
CA ALA A 276 -2.04 -12.98 -9.48
C ALA A 276 -0.75 -12.18 -9.75
N GLU A 277 -0.56 -11.05 -9.08
CA GLU A 277 0.57 -10.15 -9.32
C GLU A 277 1.87 -10.73 -8.77
N LEU A 278 2.91 -10.79 -9.60
CA LEU A 278 4.23 -11.23 -9.17
C LEU A 278 4.76 -10.32 -8.06
N PRO A 279 5.40 -10.89 -7.02
CA PRO A 279 5.88 -10.11 -5.87
C PRO A 279 7.14 -9.29 -6.16
N THR A 280 7.66 -9.32 -7.39
CA THR A 280 8.86 -8.54 -7.75
C THR A 280 8.63 -7.04 -7.58
N PRO A 281 9.59 -6.29 -7.02
CA PRO A 281 9.47 -4.84 -6.93
C PRO A 281 9.46 -4.21 -8.31
N THR A 282 8.67 -3.13 -8.44
CA THR A 282 8.51 -2.26 -9.59
C THR A 282 7.96 -2.93 -10.86
N HIS A 283 6.82 -2.43 -11.31
CA HIS A 283 6.22 -2.87 -12.57
C HIS A 283 6.85 -2.18 -13.78
N TYR A 284 6.66 -2.76 -14.96
CA TYR A 284 6.94 -2.12 -16.25
C TYR A 284 5.65 -1.56 -16.86
N ASP A 285 5.79 -0.51 -17.67
CA ASP A 285 4.73 -0.03 -18.57
C ASP A 285 5.05 -0.47 -20.01
N GLN A 286 4.18 -1.30 -20.59
CA GLN A 286 4.34 -1.85 -21.93
C GLN A 286 4.44 -0.75 -22.99
N HIS A 287 3.59 0.29 -22.88
CA HIS A 287 3.58 1.37 -23.86
C HIS A 287 4.87 2.18 -23.82
N ARG A 288 5.43 2.44 -22.63
CA ARG A 288 6.73 3.12 -22.50
C ARG A 288 7.86 2.30 -23.09
N LEU A 289 7.90 1.00 -22.83
CA LEU A 289 8.88 0.10 -23.41
C LEU A 289 8.76 0.06 -24.94
N CYS A 290 7.57 -0.18 -25.49
CA CYS A 290 7.33 -0.24 -26.92
C CYS A 290 7.68 1.08 -27.63
N LYS A 291 7.29 2.23 -27.03
CA LYS A 291 7.70 3.56 -27.53
C LYS A 291 9.23 3.72 -27.58
N ARG A 292 9.93 3.24 -26.53
CA ARG A 292 11.39 3.30 -26.48
C ARG A 292 12.04 2.45 -27.57
N TRP A 293 11.42 1.34 -27.93
CA TRP A 293 11.92 0.44 -28.97
C TRP A 293 11.45 0.79 -30.39
N GLY A 294 10.65 1.85 -30.54
CA GLY A 294 10.13 2.31 -31.84
C GLY A 294 9.11 1.35 -32.47
N ARG A 295 8.34 0.62 -31.64
CA ARG A 295 7.33 -0.34 -32.12
C ARG A 295 5.96 -0.11 -31.48
N SER A 296 4.91 -0.58 -32.16
CA SER A 296 3.54 -0.60 -31.62
C SER A 296 3.40 -1.61 -30.47
N ALA A 297 2.55 -1.30 -29.48
CA ALA A 297 2.20 -2.22 -28.44
C ALA A 297 1.18 -3.25 -28.95
N ALA A 298 1.42 -4.55 -28.71
CA ALA A 298 0.44 -5.61 -28.91
C ALA A 298 -0.64 -5.56 -27.81
N ALA A 299 -1.69 -6.35 -27.94
CA ALA A 299 -2.62 -6.57 -26.83
C ALA A 299 -1.86 -7.12 -25.61
N MET A 300 -2.23 -6.67 -24.38
CA MET A 300 -1.47 -7.01 -23.17
C MET A 300 -1.37 -8.53 -22.94
N ASP A 301 -2.45 -9.28 -23.19
CA ASP A 301 -2.42 -10.74 -23.00
C ASP A 301 -1.46 -11.41 -23.97
N GLU A 302 -1.46 -11.01 -25.24
CA GLU A 302 -0.50 -11.49 -26.22
C GLU A 302 0.95 -11.17 -25.83
N PHE A 303 1.19 -9.96 -25.32
CA PHE A 303 2.50 -9.52 -24.86
C PHE A 303 3.00 -10.39 -23.69
N LEU A 304 2.14 -10.64 -22.70
CA LEU A 304 2.47 -11.49 -21.55
C LEU A 304 2.67 -12.96 -21.97
N ASP A 305 1.86 -13.46 -22.92
CA ASP A 305 1.99 -14.83 -23.41
C ASP A 305 3.29 -15.06 -24.21
N ARG A 306 3.80 -14.02 -24.89
CA ARG A 306 5.13 -14.08 -25.52
C ARG A 306 6.23 -14.21 -24.47
N LEU A 307 6.17 -13.43 -23.38
CA LEU A 307 7.10 -13.56 -22.25
C LEU A 307 7.06 -14.96 -21.64
N ARG A 308 5.86 -15.51 -21.38
CA ARG A 308 5.67 -16.85 -20.83
C ARG A 308 6.21 -17.95 -21.75
N ARG A 309 5.96 -17.83 -23.05
CA ARG A 309 6.51 -18.77 -24.05
C ARG A 309 8.04 -18.71 -24.14
N ALA A 310 8.64 -17.57 -23.86
CA ALA A 310 10.09 -17.42 -23.74
C ALA A 310 10.66 -17.91 -22.40
N GLY A 311 9.80 -18.44 -21.48
CA GLY A 311 10.22 -19.01 -20.20
C GLY A 311 10.23 -18.02 -19.03
N TYR A 312 9.71 -16.80 -19.18
CA TYR A 312 9.65 -15.80 -18.11
C TYR A 312 8.27 -15.79 -17.45
N GLU A 313 8.24 -15.76 -16.12
CA GLU A 313 7.03 -15.44 -15.38
C GLU A 313 6.59 -14.01 -15.71
N ALA A 314 5.30 -13.80 -15.94
CA ALA A 314 4.74 -12.49 -16.21
C ALA A 314 3.29 -12.38 -15.72
N SER A 315 2.94 -11.26 -15.10
CA SER A 315 1.60 -10.96 -14.59
C SER A 315 1.15 -9.55 -14.97
N ARG A 316 -0.16 -9.34 -15.04
CA ARG A 316 -0.74 -7.99 -14.96
C ARG A 316 -0.51 -7.41 -13.59
N THR A 317 -0.71 -6.10 -13.43
CA THR A 317 -0.70 -5.43 -12.15
C THR A 317 -1.95 -4.58 -11.95
N HIS A 318 -2.23 -4.20 -10.72
CA HIS A 318 -3.36 -3.33 -10.39
C HIS A 318 -3.10 -1.84 -10.65
N TYR A 319 -1.89 -1.46 -11.05
CA TYR A 319 -1.52 -0.04 -11.25
C TYR A 319 -2.02 0.54 -12.57
N GLY A 320 -2.42 -0.28 -13.53
CA GLY A 320 -2.98 0.18 -14.80
C GLY A 320 -3.08 -0.91 -15.87
N GLY A 321 -3.86 -0.67 -16.92
CA GLY A 321 -4.10 -1.64 -17.98
C GLY A 321 -2.88 -1.96 -18.87
N THR A 322 -1.86 -1.10 -18.85
CA THR A 322 -0.61 -1.26 -19.63
C THR A 322 0.57 -1.71 -18.77
N THR A 323 0.32 -2.01 -17.49
CA THR A 323 1.37 -2.33 -16.53
C THR A 323 1.45 -3.82 -16.25
N PHE A 324 2.70 -4.31 -16.10
CA PHE A 324 2.98 -5.72 -15.87
C PHE A 324 4.23 -5.92 -15.04
N LYS A 325 4.39 -7.10 -14.45
CA LYS A 325 5.59 -7.55 -13.74
C LYS A 325 6.17 -8.78 -14.39
N THR A 326 7.49 -8.86 -14.37
CA THR A 326 8.30 -10.01 -14.79
C THR A 326 9.66 -9.93 -14.14
N ARG A 327 10.36 -11.07 -14.04
CA ARG A 327 11.77 -11.14 -13.63
C ARG A 327 12.74 -10.89 -14.79
N ALA A 328 12.23 -10.88 -16.04
CA ALA A 328 13.04 -10.59 -17.21
C ALA A 328 13.60 -9.16 -17.19
N SER A 329 14.83 -9.00 -17.59
CA SER A 329 15.46 -7.70 -17.85
C SER A 329 14.82 -6.98 -19.05
N VAL A 330 15.02 -5.69 -19.17
CA VAL A 330 14.50 -4.90 -20.31
C VAL A 330 14.97 -5.46 -21.66
N ALA A 331 16.20 -5.98 -21.73
CA ALA A 331 16.73 -6.61 -22.94
C ALA A 331 15.99 -7.92 -23.29
N GLU A 332 15.80 -8.78 -22.31
CA GLU A 332 15.04 -10.04 -22.46
C GLU A 332 13.56 -9.79 -22.79
N ILE A 333 12.94 -8.80 -22.16
CA ILE A 333 11.56 -8.39 -22.50
C ILE A 333 11.49 -7.97 -23.98
N ARG A 334 12.47 -7.17 -24.44
CA ARG A 334 12.52 -6.71 -25.82
C ARG A 334 12.63 -7.86 -26.81
N GLU A 335 13.50 -8.83 -26.54
CA GLU A 335 13.73 -10.01 -27.36
C GLU A 335 12.50 -10.93 -27.36
N ALA A 336 12.01 -11.32 -26.18
CA ALA A 336 10.87 -12.23 -26.03
C ALA A 336 9.56 -11.71 -26.64
N THR A 337 9.41 -10.38 -26.71
CA THR A 337 8.20 -9.73 -27.23
C THR A 337 8.36 -9.11 -28.60
N ALA A 338 9.49 -9.37 -29.31
CA ALA A 338 9.65 -8.99 -30.71
C ALA A 338 8.52 -9.66 -31.55
N ALA A 339 8.01 -8.92 -32.54
CA ALA A 339 7.17 -9.55 -33.56
C ALA A 339 8.05 -10.43 -34.45
N ASP A 340 7.53 -11.58 -34.85
CA ASP A 340 8.12 -12.44 -35.86
C ASP A 340 8.23 -11.70 -37.20
#